data_530dacb7d731aabbe17e69c81a16c5ac
#
_entry.id   530dacb7d731aabbe17e69c81a16c5ac
#
_cell.length_a   1.000
_cell.length_b   1.000
_cell.length_c   1.000
_cell.angle_alpha   90.00
_cell.angle_beta   90.00
_cell.angle_gamma   90.00
#
_symmetry.space_group_name_H-M   'P 1'
#
loop_
_entity.id
_entity.type
_entity.pdbx_description
1 polymer ?
#
loop_
_entity_poly.entity_id
_entity_poly.type
_entity_poly.pdbx_seq_one_letter_code
_entity_poly.pdbx_strand_id
1 'polypeptide(L)'
;FLHGDTVLQTEWLFAAEAFVGAGRNMDRAAAFRFTLDDPAPAARRLERLVAWRCARFGLPYGDQGLLIGRRFYDSLGGFRPLPLMEDVDIARRIGRRRFVHFKALARTSALRYRRSGYIRRPARNLACLALFLLGVKARILVRLYG
;
A
#
# COMPACT_ATOMS: atom_id res chain seq x y z
N PHE A 1 -6.36 -4.36 7.09
CA PHE A 1 -6.35 -2.88 7.09
C PHE A 1 -6.58 -2.39 5.66
N LEU A 2 -7.45 -1.44 5.47
CA LEU A 2 -7.81 -0.88 4.17
C LEU A 2 -8.15 0.60 4.34
N HIS A 3 -7.76 1.46 3.38
CA HIS A 3 -8.15 2.86 3.39
C HIS A 3 -9.66 3.05 3.15
N GLY A 4 -10.25 4.09 3.76
CA GLY A 4 -11.69 4.35 3.69
C GLY A 4 -12.23 4.78 2.31
N ASP A 5 -11.35 5.11 1.36
CA ASP A 5 -11.68 5.45 -0.03
C ASP A 5 -11.36 4.32 -1.02
N THR A 6 -11.17 3.10 -0.52
CA THR A 6 -10.80 1.91 -1.31
C THR A 6 -11.82 0.79 -1.10
N VAL A 7 -12.22 0.14 -2.18
CA VAL A 7 -13.14 -1.01 -2.20
C VAL A 7 -12.42 -2.21 -2.80
N LEU A 8 -12.50 -3.36 -2.11
CA LEU A 8 -11.99 -4.63 -2.65
C LEU A 8 -13.00 -5.21 -3.64
N GLN A 9 -12.50 -5.73 -4.75
CA GLN A 9 -13.33 -6.39 -5.76
C GLN A 9 -13.70 -7.81 -5.31
N THR A 10 -14.75 -8.38 -5.90
CA THR A 10 -15.41 -9.63 -5.46
C THR A 10 -14.45 -10.80 -5.20
N GLU A 11 -13.37 -10.92 -5.96
CA GLU A 11 -12.40 -12.02 -5.84
C GLU A 11 -11.50 -11.92 -4.61
N TRP A 12 -11.59 -10.84 -3.84
CA TRP A 12 -10.72 -10.64 -2.68
C TRP A 12 -10.89 -11.73 -1.61
N LEU A 13 -12.13 -12.21 -1.43
CA LEU A 13 -12.44 -13.20 -0.40
C LEU A 13 -11.73 -14.53 -0.68
N PHE A 14 -11.81 -15.04 -1.91
CA PHE A 14 -11.12 -16.26 -2.31
C PHE A 14 -9.60 -16.15 -2.14
N ALA A 15 -9.03 -14.98 -2.51
CA ALA A 15 -7.60 -14.74 -2.35
C ALA A 15 -7.20 -14.70 -0.85
N ALA A 16 -8.03 -14.10 0.00
CA ALA A 16 -7.82 -14.03 1.43
C ALA A 16 -7.94 -15.41 2.10
N GLU A 17 -8.95 -16.19 1.79
CA GLU A 17 -9.17 -17.54 2.31
C GLU A 17 -8.02 -18.47 1.93
N ALA A 18 -7.61 -18.48 0.67
CA ALA A 18 -6.48 -19.26 0.19
C ALA A 18 -5.16 -18.85 0.88
N PHE A 19 -4.98 -17.56 1.17
CA PHE A 19 -3.80 -17.07 1.88
C PHE A 19 -3.79 -17.51 3.33
N VAL A 20 -4.92 -17.35 4.04
CA VAL A 20 -5.06 -17.68 5.46
C VAL A 20 -5.00 -19.20 5.68
N GLY A 21 -5.62 -19.97 4.79
CA GLY A 21 -5.62 -21.44 4.87
C GLY A 21 -4.24 -22.08 4.60
N ALA A 22 -3.32 -21.35 4.01
CA ALA A 22 -1.97 -21.87 3.74
C ALA A 22 -1.04 -21.63 4.95
N GLY A 23 -0.73 -22.68 5.71
CA GLY A 23 0.11 -22.61 6.90
C GLY A 23 1.49 -21.94 6.69
N ARG A 24 2.03 -22.01 5.47
CA ARG A 24 3.27 -21.31 5.07
C ARG A 24 3.19 -19.77 5.11
N ASN A 25 2.00 -19.20 5.29
CA ASN A 25 1.78 -17.75 5.30
C ASN A 25 1.65 -17.18 6.71
N MET A 26 1.89 -17.95 7.76
CA MET A 26 1.73 -17.50 9.15
C MET A 26 2.61 -16.28 9.51
N ASP A 27 3.78 -16.16 8.87
CA ASP A 27 4.75 -15.07 9.04
C ASP A 27 4.84 -14.17 7.79
N ARG A 28 3.76 -14.12 7.00
CA ARG A 28 3.67 -13.34 5.76
C ARG A 28 2.50 -12.38 5.81
N ALA A 29 2.57 -11.38 4.94
CA ALA A 29 1.48 -10.45 4.69
C ALA A 29 1.13 -10.44 3.20
N ALA A 30 -0.08 -10.01 2.88
CA ALA A 30 -0.50 -9.85 1.51
C ALA A 30 -1.07 -8.46 1.25
N ALA A 31 -0.94 -7.99 0.02
CA ALA A 31 -1.52 -6.76 -0.48
C ALA A 31 -2.21 -7.01 -1.82
N PHE A 32 -3.28 -6.25 -2.06
CA PHE A 32 -4.08 -6.34 -3.29
C PHE A 32 -3.46 -5.48 -4.39
N ARG A 33 -3.87 -5.74 -5.62
CA ARG A 33 -3.43 -4.96 -6.77
C ARG A 33 -4.17 -3.63 -6.80
N PHE A 34 -3.42 -2.53 -6.77
CA PHE A 34 -3.97 -1.18 -6.87
C PHE A 34 -4.64 -0.93 -8.22
N THR A 35 -5.83 -0.34 -8.20
CA THR A 35 -6.51 0.20 -9.37
C THR A 35 -7.29 1.46 -9.00
N LEU A 36 -7.54 2.31 -9.97
CA LEU A 36 -8.32 3.54 -9.81
C LEU A 36 -9.68 3.41 -10.51
N ASP A 37 -10.68 4.09 -9.97
CA ASP A 37 -12.01 4.24 -10.57
C ASP A 37 -12.03 5.26 -11.74
N ASP A 38 -10.95 5.29 -12.53
CA ASP A 38 -10.78 6.21 -13.65
C ASP A 38 -10.24 5.46 -14.89
N PRO A 39 -10.93 5.53 -16.05
CA PRO A 39 -10.47 4.88 -17.27
C PRO A 39 -9.31 5.61 -17.97
N ALA A 40 -8.94 6.81 -17.50
CA ALA A 40 -7.93 7.64 -18.16
C ALA A 40 -6.59 6.91 -18.35
N PRO A 41 -5.89 7.12 -19.49
CA PRO A 41 -4.56 6.55 -19.72
C PRO A 41 -3.54 6.90 -18.64
N ALA A 42 -3.68 8.09 -18.02
CA ALA A 42 -2.83 8.52 -16.90
C ALA A 42 -3.02 7.64 -15.66
N ALA A 43 -4.27 7.22 -15.36
CA ALA A 43 -4.57 6.29 -14.28
C ALA A 43 -3.90 4.92 -14.55
N ARG A 44 -4.00 4.40 -15.78
CA ARG A 44 -3.36 3.12 -16.16
C ARG A 44 -1.83 3.18 -16.06
N ARG A 45 -1.20 4.33 -16.38
CA ARG A 45 0.24 4.53 -16.20
C ARG A 45 0.61 4.51 -14.72
N LEU A 46 -0.15 5.20 -13.88
CA LEU A 46 0.08 5.21 -12.44
C LEU A 46 -0.06 3.81 -11.82
N GLU A 47 -1.09 3.04 -12.18
CA GLU A 47 -1.26 1.68 -11.71
C GLU A 47 -0.07 0.77 -12.06
N ARG A 48 0.49 0.92 -13.27
CA ARG A 48 1.70 0.20 -13.69
C ARG A 48 2.91 0.58 -12.87
N LEU A 49 3.09 1.88 -12.57
CA LEU A 49 4.16 2.38 -11.71
C LEU A 49 4.04 1.85 -10.28
N VAL A 50 2.82 1.82 -9.72
CA VAL A 50 2.56 1.26 -8.39
C VAL A 50 2.87 -0.24 -8.37
N ALA A 51 2.42 -0.99 -9.38
CA ALA A 51 2.70 -2.42 -9.48
C ALA A 51 4.22 -2.70 -9.57
N TRP A 52 4.95 -1.91 -10.36
CA TRP A 52 6.41 -2.00 -10.46
C TRP A 52 7.08 -1.69 -9.11
N ARG A 53 6.69 -0.61 -8.42
CA ARG A 53 7.19 -0.27 -7.08
C ARG A 53 7.02 -1.44 -6.10
N CYS A 54 5.82 -2.02 -6.05
CA CYS A 54 5.52 -3.12 -5.16
C CYS A 54 6.35 -4.36 -5.48
N ALA A 55 6.46 -4.72 -6.76
CA ALA A 55 7.28 -5.85 -7.20
C ALA A 55 8.78 -5.64 -6.90
N ARG A 56 9.29 -4.41 -7.09
CA ARG A 56 10.71 -4.11 -6.96
C ARG A 56 11.15 -3.89 -5.52
N PHE A 57 10.32 -3.23 -4.70
CA PHE A 57 10.68 -2.79 -3.34
C PHE A 57 9.84 -3.44 -2.23
N GLY A 58 8.73 -4.11 -2.55
CA GLY A 58 7.83 -4.69 -1.54
C GLY A 58 7.20 -3.62 -0.65
N LEU A 59 6.81 -2.50 -1.23
CA LEU A 59 6.23 -1.35 -0.52
C LEU A 59 4.80 -1.07 -1.01
N PRO A 60 3.82 -1.92 -0.66
CA PRO A 60 2.42 -1.56 -0.85
C PRO A 60 2.04 -0.42 0.09
N TYR A 61 1.18 0.50 -0.37
CA TYR A 61 0.59 1.54 0.46
C TYR A 61 -0.77 1.10 1.00
N GLY A 62 -1.33 1.86 1.94
CA GLY A 62 -2.60 1.56 2.57
C GLY A 62 -3.79 1.45 1.59
N ASP A 63 -3.72 2.10 0.43
CA ASP A 63 -4.70 1.97 -0.67
C ASP A 63 -4.69 0.60 -1.38
N GLN A 64 -3.70 -0.24 -1.10
CA GLN A 64 -3.63 -1.62 -1.58
C GLN A 64 -4.15 -2.62 -0.56
N GLY A 65 -4.55 -2.16 0.63
CA GLY A 65 -4.92 -3.01 1.74
C GLY A 65 -3.76 -3.86 2.26
N LEU A 66 -3.83 -4.19 3.52
CA LEU A 66 -2.88 -5.09 4.18
C LEU A 66 -3.65 -6.24 4.82
N LEU A 67 -3.45 -7.46 4.33
CA LEU A 67 -3.89 -8.69 4.96
C LEU A 67 -2.69 -9.31 5.69
N ILE A 68 -2.82 -9.49 7.00
CA ILE A 68 -1.75 -10.01 7.86
C ILE A 68 -2.37 -10.78 9.02
N GLY A 69 -1.77 -11.91 9.39
CA GLY A 69 -2.19 -12.68 10.54
C GLY A 69 -1.93 -11.93 11.85
N ARG A 70 -2.87 -12.02 12.81
CA ARG A 70 -2.80 -11.30 14.09
C ARG A 70 -1.47 -11.53 14.82
N ARG A 71 -1.05 -12.78 14.96
CA ARG A 71 0.21 -13.12 15.65
C ARG A 71 1.43 -12.47 14.97
N PHE A 72 1.47 -12.50 13.65
CA PHE A 72 2.57 -11.88 12.91
C PHE A 72 2.55 -10.36 13.04
N TYR A 73 1.37 -9.74 12.96
CA TYR A 73 1.20 -8.30 13.19
C TYR A 73 1.70 -7.88 14.57
N ASP A 74 1.30 -8.61 15.62
CA ASP A 74 1.70 -8.34 17.01
C ASP A 74 3.22 -8.55 17.22
N SER A 75 3.82 -9.56 16.59
CA SER A 75 5.26 -9.80 16.64
C SER A 75 6.09 -8.69 15.99
N LEU A 76 5.52 -7.97 15.05
CA LEU A 76 6.13 -6.78 14.45
C LEU A 76 5.92 -5.50 15.29
N GLY A 77 5.15 -5.57 16.37
CA GLY A 77 4.77 -4.40 17.19
C GLY A 77 3.67 -3.53 16.56
N GLY A 78 2.91 -4.07 15.59
CA GLY A 78 1.78 -3.40 14.97
C GLY A 78 2.13 -2.12 14.20
N PHE A 79 1.12 -1.31 13.88
CA PHE A 79 1.33 0.03 13.33
C PHE A 79 1.90 0.97 14.41
N ARG A 80 2.94 1.71 14.07
CA ARG A 80 3.44 2.79 14.91
C ARG A 80 2.54 4.03 14.77
N PRO A 81 2.41 4.85 15.82
CA PRO A 81 1.60 6.08 15.78
C PRO A 81 2.34 7.20 15.01
N LEU A 82 2.53 6.97 13.70
CA LEU A 82 3.13 7.94 12.80
C LEU A 82 2.03 8.74 12.11
N PRO A 83 2.16 10.07 12.01
CA PRO A 83 1.16 10.91 11.35
C PRO A 83 1.18 10.77 9.81
N LEU A 84 2.22 10.14 9.26
CA LEU A 84 2.40 9.86 7.83
C LEU A 84 3.40 8.72 7.67
N MET A 85 3.31 7.94 6.59
CA MET A 85 4.21 6.81 6.25
C MET A 85 4.12 5.62 7.24
N GLU A 86 3.04 5.49 7.98
CA GLU A 86 2.79 4.35 8.87
C GLU A 86 2.68 3.03 8.08
N ASP A 87 2.13 3.09 6.88
CA ASP A 87 2.03 1.97 5.94
C ASP A 87 3.41 1.58 5.37
N VAL A 88 4.25 2.55 5.07
CA VAL A 88 5.64 2.31 4.64
C VAL A 88 6.46 1.72 5.78
N ASP A 89 6.29 2.22 7.01
CA ASP A 89 7.01 1.72 8.18
C ASP A 89 6.70 0.24 8.43
N ILE A 90 5.42 -0.14 8.46
CA ILE A 90 5.04 -1.54 8.66
C ILE A 90 5.46 -2.42 7.48
N ALA A 91 5.35 -1.95 6.23
CA ALA A 91 5.78 -2.69 5.06
C ALA A 91 7.30 -2.99 5.10
N ARG A 92 8.11 -2.05 5.56
CA ARG A 92 9.56 -2.26 5.76
C ARG A 92 9.86 -3.30 6.84
N ARG A 93 9.11 -3.29 7.95
CA ARG A 93 9.28 -4.29 9.04
C ARG A 93 8.84 -5.69 8.61
N ILE A 94 7.81 -5.79 7.79
CA ILE A 94 7.41 -7.05 7.17
C ILE A 94 8.53 -7.56 6.25
N GLY A 95 9.06 -6.68 5.43
CA GLY A 95 10.12 -6.98 4.47
C GLY A 95 9.62 -7.61 3.18
N ARG A 96 10.26 -7.24 2.07
CA ARG A 96 9.84 -7.58 0.70
C ARG A 96 9.55 -9.07 0.49
N ARG A 97 10.38 -9.97 1.04
CA ARG A 97 10.27 -11.42 0.83
C ARG A 97 9.05 -12.05 1.50
N ARG A 98 8.45 -11.35 2.47
CA ARG A 98 7.27 -11.82 3.20
C ARG A 98 5.96 -11.26 2.63
N PHE A 99 6.02 -10.42 1.58
CA PHE A 99 4.81 -9.97 0.89
C PHE A 99 4.38 -10.93 -0.20
N VAL A 100 3.06 -11.22 -0.20
CA VAL A 100 2.33 -11.87 -1.29
C VAL A 100 1.50 -10.79 -1.99
N HIS A 101 1.64 -10.67 -3.30
CA HIS A 101 0.84 -9.72 -4.08
C HIS A 101 -0.31 -10.45 -4.75
N PHE A 102 -1.54 -10.14 -4.35
CA PHE A 102 -2.74 -10.70 -4.96
C PHE A 102 -3.00 -10.10 -6.35
N LYS A 103 -3.63 -10.89 -7.20
CA LYS A 103 -4.18 -10.41 -8.47
C LYS A 103 -5.52 -9.68 -8.26
N ALA A 104 -6.25 -10.01 -7.18
CA ALA A 104 -7.48 -9.36 -6.78
C ALA A 104 -7.26 -7.86 -6.56
N LEU A 105 -8.23 -7.05 -7.00
CA LEU A 105 -8.10 -5.61 -7.11
C LEU A 105 -8.58 -4.88 -5.85
N ALA A 106 -7.82 -3.86 -5.43
CA ALA A 106 -8.24 -2.81 -4.54
C ALA A 106 -8.48 -1.54 -5.38
N ARG A 107 -9.77 -1.16 -5.53
CA ARG A 107 -10.18 0.00 -6.31
C ARG A 107 -10.27 1.21 -5.41
N THR A 108 -9.42 2.19 -5.66
CA THR A 108 -9.35 3.46 -4.92
C THR A 108 -9.97 4.58 -5.72
N SER A 109 -10.61 5.53 -5.04
CA SER A 109 -11.17 6.72 -5.68
C SER A 109 -10.10 7.58 -6.33
N ALA A 110 -10.29 7.91 -7.62
CA ALA A 110 -9.42 8.79 -8.38
C ALA A 110 -9.67 10.28 -8.10
N LEU A 111 -10.65 10.63 -7.25
CA LEU A 111 -11.04 12.02 -7.01
C LEU A 111 -9.86 12.91 -6.63
N ARG A 112 -8.98 12.41 -5.75
CA ARG A 112 -7.79 13.14 -5.31
C ARG A 112 -6.78 13.33 -6.44
N TYR A 113 -6.66 12.36 -7.37
CA TYR A 113 -5.77 12.45 -8.54
C TYR A 113 -6.33 13.39 -9.59
N ARG A 114 -7.65 13.38 -9.81
CA ARG A 114 -8.33 14.32 -10.71
C ARG A 114 -8.15 15.77 -10.24
N ARG A 115 -8.23 16.04 -8.92
CA ARG A 115 -8.05 17.39 -8.35
C ARG A 115 -6.60 17.85 -8.33
N SER A 116 -5.66 16.96 -7.95
CA SER A 116 -4.25 17.33 -7.73
C SER A 116 -3.31 16.96 -8.89
N GLY A 117 -3.82 16.28 -9.91
CA GLY A 117 -3.07 15.81 -11.08
C GLY A 117 -2.37 14.44 -10.87
N TYR A 118 -2.31 13.67 -11.96
CA TYR A 118 -1.70 12.35 -12.04
C TYR A 118 -0.16 12.34 -12.03
N ILE A 119 0.46 13.51 -12.05
CA ILE A 119 1.92 13.66 -11.97
C ILE A 119 2.31 14.28 -10.62
N ARG A 120 1.71 15.41 -10.27
CA ARG A 120 2.08 16.19 -9.09
C ARG A 120 1.92 15.38 -7.78
N ARG A 121 0.78 14.69 -7.63
CA ARG A 121 0.51 13.90 -6.43
C ARG A 121 1.46 12.71 -6.28
N PRO A 122 1.66 11.83 -7.29
CA PRO A 122 2.65 10.75 -7.19
C PRO A 122 4.08 11.25 -6.98
N ALA A 123 4.48 12.35 -7.62
CA ALA A 123 5.81 12.94 -7.42
C ALA A 123 6.00 13.40 -5.97
N ARG A 124 5.01 14.08 -5.38
CA ARG A 124 5.03 14.46 -3.97
C ARG A 124 5.10 13.25 -3.04
N ASN A 125 4.30 12.21 -3.30
CA ASN A 125 4.34 10.99 -2.52
C ASN A 125 5.71 10.31 -2.60
N LEU A 126 6.33 10.28 -3.78
CA LEU A 126 7.66 9.73 -3.98
C LEU A 126 8.74 10.56 -3.26
N ALA A 127 8.65 11.89 -3.30
CA ALA A 127 9.56 12.74 -2.54
C ALA A 127 9.44 12.51 -1.03
N CYS A 128 8.20 12.45 -0.49
CA CYS A 128 7.98 12.12 0.92
C CYS A 128 8.52 10.73 1.28
N LEU A 129 8.33 9.74 0.41
CA LEU A 129 8.89 8.41 0.60
C LEU A 129 10.42 8.45 0.65
N ALA A 130 11.06 9.12 -0.31
CA ALA A 130 12.52 9.23 -0.35
C ALA A 130 13.07 9.90 0.93
N LEU A 131 12.48 11.02 1.35
CA LEU A 131 12.86 11.71 2.58
C LEU A 131 12.66 10.83 3.83
N PHE A 132 11.54 10.08 3.88
CA PHE A 132 11.30 9.13 4.96
C PHE A 132 12.37 8.03 5.03
N LEU A 133 12.75 7.49 3.89
CA LEU A 133 13.81 6.48 3.78
C LEU A 133 15.19 7.02 4.16
N LEU A 134 15.44 8.32 3.96
CA LEU A 134 16.64 9.04 4.41
C LEU A 134 16.60 9.41 5.90
N GLY A 135 15.53 9.04 6.63
CA GLY A 135 15.44 9.25 8.08
C GLY A 135 14.76 10.56 8.51
N VAL A 136 14.17 11.32 7.57
CA VAL A 136 13.40 12.52 7.93
C VAL A 136 12.18 12.12 8.74
N LYS A 137 11.98 12.78 9.89
CA LYS A 137 10.87 12.48 10.81
C LYS A 137 9.51 12.70 10.14
N ALA A 138 8.58 11.77 10.33
CA ALA A 138 7.23 11.82 9.76
C ALA A 138 6.49 13.15 10.05
N ARG A 139 6.68 13.74 11.22
CA ARG A 139 6.11 15.05 11.58
C ARG A 139 6.54 16.20 10.67
N ILE A 140 7.76 16.15 10.13
CA ILE A 140 8.25 17.13 9.16
C ILE A 140 7.59 16.89 7.79
N LEU A 141 7.45 15.63 7.40
CA LEU A 141 6.84 15.24 6.13
C LEU A 141 5.37 15.66 6.01
N VAL A 142 4.62 15.69 7.11
CA VAL A 142 3.24 16.19 7.13
C VAL A 142 3.16 17.63 6.59
N ARG A 143 4.11 18.49 6.94
CA ARG A 143 4.14 19.89 6.45
C ARG A 143 4.41 19.98 4.94
N LEU A 144 5.13 19.01 4.38
CA LEU A 144 5.40 18.92 2.93
C LEU A 144 4.27 18.24 2.17
N TYR A 145 3.53 17.39 2.87
CA TYR A 145 2.41 16.66 2.27
C TYR A 145 1.16 17.55 2.10
N GLY A 146 1.00 18.58 2.94
CA GLY A 146 -0.01 19.65 2.83
C GLY A 146 -1.35 19.24 3.28
#